data_4c6c42756448aae4b9b085a5f886cbfd
#
_entry.id   4c6c42756448aae4b9b085a5f886cbfd
#
_cell.length_a   1.000
_cell.length_b   1.000
_cell.length_c   1.000
_cell.angle_alpha   90.00
_cell.angle_beta   90.00
_cell.angle_gamma   90.00
#
_symmetry.space_group_name_H-M   'P 1'
#
loop_
_entity.id
_entity.type
_entity.pdbx_description
1 polymer ?
#
loop_
_entity_poly.entity_id
_entity_poly.type
_entity_poly.pdbx_seq_one_letter_code
_entity_poly.pdbx_strand_id
1 'polypeptide(L)'
;MYLMAGDLALASYHDLKGKMIMQVNMKKGNGKNSITSKQFNRGLIFQLIATGTCNTRIELSRRTGLAKTTVTNIVAEFMEKGIVKECEEELTEVCGRNPIILKVADQAPKIIGILVFRTNIQAVLCSLDMQVFRTETIEFGELTGDILIQNAFELVDRMMEEEKNILGIGIASIGPVDIRNGIILNP
;
A
#
# COMPACT_ATOMS: atom_id res chain seq x y z
N MET A 1 -0.06 -14.31 0.41
CA MET A 1 -0.49 -13.62 -0.81
C MET A 1 0.59 -12.59 -1.13
N TYR A 2 1.51 -12.94 -2.01
CA TYR A 2 2.64 -12.09 -2.37
C TYR A 2 2.18 -10.85 -3.13
N LEU A 3 2.33 -9.68 -2.54
CA LEU A 3 2.39 -8.43 -3.30
C LEU A 3 3.75 -8.44 -4.00
N MET A 4 3.75 -8.57 -5.31
CA MET A 4 4.95 -8.52 -6.14
C MET A 4 5.58 -7.14 -5.98
N ALA A 5 6.74 -7.10 -5.31
CA ALA A 5 7.63 -5.96 -5.28
C ALA A 5 8.29 -5.85 -6.68
N GLY A 6 7.65 -5.10 -7.56
CA GLY A 6 8.24 -4.64 -8.81
C GLY A 6 8.64 -3.19 -8.62
N ASP A 7 9.93 -2.93 -8.61
CA ASP A 7 10.56 -1.60 -8.72
C ASP A 7 10.08 -0.52 -7.74
N LEU A 8 10.38 -0.68 -6.46
CA LEU A 8 10.49 0.44 -5.52
C LEU A 8 11.93 0.95 -5.58
N ALA A 9 12.22 1.78 -6.58
CA ALA A 9 13.43 2.59 -6.58
C ALA A 9 13.27 3.67 -5.50
N LEU A 10 14.12 3.58 -4.47
CA LEU A 10 14.65 4.62 -3.60
C LEU A 10 13.95 6.00 -3.68
N ALA A 11 12.91 6.17 -2.90
CA ALA A 11 12.54 7.48 -2.41
C ALA A 11 13.04 7.59 -0.96
N SER A 12 13.82 8.61 -0.66
CA SER A 12 14.23 8.89 0.71
C SER A 12 12.99 9.13 1.58
N TYR A 13 13.05 8.80 2.86
CA TYR A 13 11.96 8.96 3.83
C TYR A 13 11.30 10.35 3.79
N HIS A 14 12.01 11.40 3.37
CA HIS A 14 11.48 12.75 3.15
C HIS A 14 10.60 12.90 1.90
N ASP A 15 10.80 12.07 0.88
CA ASP A 15 9.97 12.07 -0.33
C ASP A 15 8.65 11.30 -0.16
N LEU A 16 8.54 10.43 0.85
CA LEU A 16 7.33 9.69 1.18
C LEU A 16 6.16 10.60 1.63
N LYS A 17 6.44 11.80 2.10
CA LYS A 17 5.41 12.81 2.39
C LYS A 17 4.80 13.47 1.16
N GLY A 18 5.36 13.30 -0.03
CA GLY A 18 4.97 14.04 -1.20
C GLY A 18 4.44 13.28 -2.39
N LYS A 19 4.89 12.08 -2.70
CA LYS A 19 4.46 11.32 -3.90
C LYS A 19 4.90 9.87 -3.82
N MET A 20 4.16 9.00 -3.16
CA MET A 20 4.27 7.60 -3.47
C MET A 20 3.45 7.32 -4.73
N ILE A 21 4.06 7.53 -5.89
CA ILE A 21 3.53 7.05 -7.16
C ILE A 21 3.90 5.56 -7.23
N MET A 22 2.95 4.69 -6.87
CA MET A 22 3.06 3.29 -7.18
C MET A 22 2.96 3.16 -8.70
N GLN A 23 4.10 3.13 -9.40
CA GLN A 23 4.12 2.79 -10.82
C GLN A 23 3.89 1.29 -10.95
N VAL A 24 2.63 0.92 -11.18
CA VAL A 24 2.32 -0.42 -11.66
C VAL A 24 2.77 -0.50 -13.12
N ASN A 25 3.92 -1.11 -13.33
CA ASN A 25 4.49 -1.29 -14.67
C ASN A 25 3.64 -2.34 -15.42
N MET A 26 2.74 -1.86 -16.28
CA MET A 26 1.87 -2.69 -17.10
C MET A 26 2.65 -3.29 -18.27
N LYS A 27 3.32 -4.42 -18.09
CA LYS A 27 3.69 -5.27 -19.21
C LYS A 27 2.41 -5.77 -19.86
N LYS A 28 2.10 -5.29 -21.07
CA LYS A 28 1.08 -5.87 -21.96
C LYS A 28 1.46 -7.33 -22.25
N GLY A 29 0.95 -8.25 -21.44
CA GLY A 29 1.00 -9.68 -21.70
C GLY A 29 -0.19 -10.08 -22.55
N ASN A 30 0.04 -10.62 -23.71
CA ASN A 30 -0.99 -11.29 -24.53
C ASN A 30 -1.53 -12.50 -23.75
N GLY A 31 -2.84 -12.56 -23.56
CA GLY A 31 -3.55 -13.67 -22.88
C GLY A 31 -3.90 -13.38 -21.43
N LYS A 32 -4.79 -12.41 -21.18
CA LYS A 32 -5.28 -12.10 -19.82
C LYS A 32 -6.34 -13.11 -19.40
N ASN A 33 -6.01 -13.98 -18.43
CA ASN A 33 -7.02 -14.70 -17.68
C ASN A 33 -7.92 -13.66 -16.96
N SER A 34 -9.23 -13.89 -16.96
CA SER A 34 -10.24 -13.00 -16.35
C SER A 34 -9.94 -12.72 -14.86
N ILE A 35 -9.34 -13.66 -14.15
CA ILE A 35 -8.90 -13.54 -12.76
C ILE A 35 -7.82 -12.46 -12.59
N THR A 36 -6.82 -12.44 -13.46
CA THR A 36 -5.72 -11.47 -13.43
C THR A 36 -6.24 -10.06 -13.72
N SER A 37 -7.19 -9.91 -14.65
CA SER A 37 -7.83 -8.63 -14.96
C SER A 37 -8.66 -8.11 -13.77
N LYS A 38 -9.37 -8.99 -13.07
CA LYS A 38 -10.17 -8.64 -11.89
C LYS A 38 -9.28 -8.17 -10.73
N GLN A 39 -8.18 -8.87 -10.45
CA GLN A 39 -7.22 -8.47 -9.42
C GLN A 39 -6.55 -7.14 -9.74
N PHE A 40 -6.17 -6.96 -11.00
CA PHE A 40 -5.60 -5.71 -11.47
C PHE A 40 -6.55 -4.52 -11.28
N ASN A 41 -7.81 -4.66 -11.69
CA ASN A 41 -8.82 -3.60 -11.56
C ASN A 41 -9.08 -3.24 -10.10
N ARG A 42 -9.10 -4.23 -9.19
CA ARG A 42 -9.20 -4.00 -7.74
C ARG A 42 -8.03 -3.19 -7.21
N GLY A 43 -6.81 -3.59 -7.55
CA GLY A 43 -5.59 -2.88 -7.14
C GLY A 43 -5.59 -1.43 -7.62
N LEU A 44 -5.96 -1.20 -8.88
CA LEU A 44 -6.04 0.14 -9.46
C LEU A 44 -7.08 1.02 -8.77
N ILE A 45 -8.30 0.50 -8.55
CA ILE A 45 -9.36 1.25 -7.86
C ILE A 45 -8.94 1.56 -6.42
N PHE A 46 -8.40 0.58 -5.70
CA PHE A 46 -7.93 0.79 -4.34
C PHE A 46 -6.82 1.86 -4.29
N GLN A 47 -5.83 1.78 -5.16
CA GLN A 47 -4.76 2.76 -5.25
C GLN A 47 -5.28 4.18 -5.45
N LEU A 48 -6.24 4.37 -6.36
CA LEU A 48 -6.82 5.69 -6.64
C LEU A 48 -7.56 6.26 -5.42
N ILE A 49 -8.25 5.42 -4.64
CA ILE A 49 -8.91 5.82 -3.40
C ILE A 49 -7.88 6.15 -2.31
N ALA A 50 -6.94 5.23 -2.07
CA ALA A 50 -5.94 5.36 -1.00
C ALA A 50 -5.02 6.57 -1.17
N THR A 51 -4.68 6.92 -2.42
CA THR A 51 -3.90 8.13 -2.72
C THR A 51 -4.72 9.41 -2.77
N GLY A 52 -6.04 9.34 -2.61
CA GLY A 52 -6.93 10.49 -2.75
C GLY A 52 -7.03 11.04 -4.17
N THR A 53 -6.50 10.31 -5.17
CA THR A 53 -6.50 10.75 -6.57
C THR A 53 -7.91 10.75 -7.17
N CYS A 54 -8.76 9.81 -6.77
CA CYS A 54 -10.18 9.73 -7.11
C CYS A 54 -10.97 9.33 -5.87
N ASN A 55 -11.96 10.14 -5.52
CA ASN A 55 -12.73 9.97 -4.29
C ASN A 55 -14.18 9.54 -4.56
N THR A 56 -14.64 9.59 -5.80
CA THR A 56 -16.03 9.23 -6.14
C THR A 56 -16.08 8.08 -7.15
N ARG A 57 -17.17 7.32 -7.15
CA ARG A 57 -17.39 6.25 -8.13
C ARG A 57 -17.37 6.75 -9.57
N ILE A 58 -17.81 8.00 -9.80
CA ILE A 58 -17.83 8.62 -11.12
C ILE A 58 -16.43 8.89 -11.61
N GLU A 59 -15.57 9.48 -10.77
CA GLU A 59 -14.16 9.72 -11.08
C GLU A 59 -13.39 8.43 -11.32
N LEU A 60 -13.59 7.43 -10.46
CA LEU A 60 -13.01 6.10 -10.63
C LEU A 60 -13.37 5.48 -11.99
N SER A 61 -14.67 5.54 -12.38
CA SER A 61 -15.11 5.04 -13.68
C SER A 61 -14.45 5.79 -14.85
N ARG A 62 -14.39 7.13 -14.78
CA ARG A 62 -13.74 7.95 -15.81
C ARG A 62 -12.24 7.64 -15.93
N ARG A 63 -11.57 7.57 -14.78
CA ARG A 63 -10.11 7.43 -14.74
C ARG A 63 -9.63 6.07 -15.19
N THR A 64 -10.38 5.02 -14.84
CA THR A 64 -10.02 3.62 -15.15
C THR A 64 -10.59 3.12 -16.47
N GLY A 65 -11.61 3.80 -17.03
CA GLY A 65 -12.37 3.31 -18.19
C GLY A 65 -13.28 2.12 -17.89
N LEU A 66 -13.43 1.74 -16.62
CA LEU A 66 -14.31 0.64 -16.20
C LEU A 66 -15.77 1.08 -16.18
N ALA A 67 -16.67 0.14 -16.49
CA ALA A 67 -18.11 0.36 -16.36
C ALA A 67 -18.47 0.75 -14.91
N LYS A 68 -19.44 1.65 -14.73
CA LYS A 68 -19.91 2.11 -13.41
C LYS A 68 -20.32 0.94 -12.51
N THR A 69 -20.97 -0.08 -13.07
CA THR A 69 -21.36 -1.30 -12.36
C THR A 69 -20.15 -2.06 -11.83
N THR A 70 -19.07 -2.16 -12.61
CA THR A 70 -17.83 -2.82 -12.19
C THR A 70 -17.19 -2.06 -11.03
N VAL A 71 -17.10 -0.73 -11.11
CA VAL A 71 -16.57 0.11 -10.02
C VAL A 71 -17.41 -0.05 -8.77
N THR A 72 -18.74 0.02 -8.89
CA THR A 72 -19.68 -0.14 -7.77
C THR A 72 -19.49 -1.49 -7.07
N ASN A 73 -19.37 -2.57 -7.82
CA ASN A 73 -19.18 -3.90 -7.25
C ASN A 73 -17.82 -4.04 -6.52
N ILE A 74 -16.75 -3.46 -7.08
CA ILE A 74 -15.42 -3.49 -6.44
C ILE A 74 -15.42 -2.65 -5.16
N VAL A 75 -16.02 -1.47 -5.19
CA VAL A 75 -16.14 -0.60 -4.00
C VAL A 75 -16.99 -1.27 -2.93
N ALA A 76 -18.13 -1.88 -3.29
CA ALA A 76 -18.98 -2.62 -2.35
C ALA A 76 -18.21 -3.76 -1.67
N GLU A 77 -17.38 -4.50 -2.43
CA GLU A 77 -16.50 -5.54 -1.87
C GLU A 77 -15.48 -4.97 -0.86
N PHE A 78 -14.91 -3.79 -1.13
CA PHE A 78 -13.98 -3.15 -0.19
C PHE A 78 -14.70 -2.65 1.07
N MET A 79 -15.94 -2.17 0.93
CA MET A 79 -16.75 -1.75 2.07
C MET A 79 -17.14 -2.95 2.95
N GLU A 80 -17.56 -4.05 2.33
CA GLU A 80 -17.88 -5.30 3.04
C GLU A 80 -16.68 -5.83 3.85
N LYS A 81 -15.46 -5.67 3.32
CA LYS A 81 -14.21 -6.03 4.00
C LYS A 81 -13.72 -4.98 4.99
N GLY A 82 -14.41 -3.88 5.19
CA GLY A 82 -13.99 -2.80 6.07
C GLY A 82 -12.74 -2.05 5.63
N ILE A 83 -12.39 -2.10 4.33
CA ILE A 83 -11.19 -1.46 3.78
C ILE A 83 -11.48 0.00 3.37
N VAL A 84 -12.67 0.24 2.81
CA VAL A 84 -13.13 1.54 2.33
C VAL A 84 -14.44 1.91 3.03
N LYS A 85 -14.63 3.19 3.31
CA LYS A 85 -15.89 3.75 3.83
C LYS A 85 -16.40 4.86 2.93
N GLU A 86 -17.73 5.10 2.98
CA GLU A 86 -18.36 6.27 2.43
C GLU A 86 -18.43 7.39 3.45
N CYS A 87 -18.17 8.60 2.99
CA CYS A 87 -18.31 9.83 3.76
C CYS A 87 -19.16 10.81 2.94
N GLU A 88 -20.00 11.57 3.60
CA GLU A 88 -20.65 12.73 2.98
C GLU A 88 -19.69 13.91 3.06
N GLU A 89 -19.51 14.63 1.95
CA GLU A 89 -18.77 15.89 1.99
C GLU A 89 -19.74 16.99 2.37
N GLU A 90 -19.45 17.71 3.44
CA GLU A 90 -20.16 18.95 3.78
C GLU A 90 -19.77 20.04 2.79
N LEU A 91 -20.49 20.12 1.68
CA LEU A 91 -20.35 21.25 0.77
C LEU A 91 -21.09 22.44 1.37
N THR A 92 -20.36 23.44 1.78
CA THR A 92 -20.88 24.76 2.08
C THR A 92 -21.43 25.40 0.78
N GLU A 93 -22.72 25.70 0.76
CA GLU A 93 -23.40 26.67 -0.14
C GLU A 93 -23.72 26.29 -1.60
N VAL A 94 -23.64 25.04 -2.03
CA VAL A 94 -24.12 24.68 -3.39
C VAL A 94 -25.42 23.88 -3.31
N CYS A 95 -26.46 24.37 -4.01
CA CYS A 95 -27.75 23.68 -4.12
C CYS A 95 -27.58 22.37 -4.90
N GLY A 96 -27.68 21.22 -4.21
CA GLY A 96 -27.56 19.88 -4.77
C GLY A 96 -27.34 18.81 -3.71
N ARG A 97 -27.46 17.52 -4.09
CA ARG A 97 -27.12 16.40 -3.20
C ARG A 97 -25.61 16.34 -3.05
N ASN A 98 -25.13 16.32 -1.81
CA ASN A 98 -23.71 16.18 -1.49
C ASN A 98 -23.13 14.91 -2.13
N PRO A 99 -21.95 14.99 -2.75
CA PRO A 99 -21.29 13.82 -3.31
C PRO A 99 -20.87 12.85 -2.19
N ILE A 100 -21.06 11.58 -2.45
CA ILE A 100 -20.56 10.51 -1.58
C ILE A 100 -19.09 10.29 -1.92
N ILE A 101 -18.24 10.52 -0.92
CA ILE A 101 -16.77 10.39 -1.04
C ILE A 101 -16.34 9.04 -0.45
N LEU A 102 -15.42 8.41 -1.15
CA LEU A 102 -14.76 7.17 -0.74
C LEU A 102 -13.42 7.48 -0.07
N LYS A 103 -13.21 6.91 1.11
CA LYS A 103 -11.94 6.99 1.86
C LYS A 103 -11.56 5.61 2.39
N VAL A 104 -10.30 5.42 2.72
CA VAL A 104 -9.86 4.26 3.52
C VAL A 104 -10.58 4.31 4.86
N ALA A 105 -11.09 3.17 5.31
CA ALA A 105 -11.83 3.11 6.57
C ALA A 105 -10.87 3.24 7.77
N ASP A 106 -11.30 3.92 8.85
CA ASP A 106 -10.46 4.15 10.04
C ASP A 106 -10.05 2.84 10.72
N GLN A 107 -10.92 1.82 10.62
CA GLN A 107 -10.69 0.48 11.17
C GLN A 107 -10.06 -0.48 10.15
N ALA A 108 -9.66 0.02 8.97
CA ALA A 108 -8.98 -0.81 7.99
C ALA A 108 -7.69 -1.41 8.59
N PRO A 109 -7.32 -2.64 8.17
CA PRO A 109 -6.08 -3.23 8.63
C PRO A 109 -4.89 -2.35 8.26
N LYS A 110 -3.84 -2.39 9.08
CA LYS A 110 -2.59 -1.65 8.87
C LYS A 110 -1.55 -2.51 8.15
N ILE A 111 -0.48 -1.91 7.73
CA ILE A 111 0.67 -2.58 7.13
C ILE A 111 1.93 -2.22 7.91
N ILE A 112 2.88 -3.16 7.97
CA ILE A 112 4.21 -2.93 8.49
C ILE A 112 5.18 -2.86 7.31
N GLY A 113 5.93 -1.76 7.21
CA GLY A 113 7.05 -1.62 6.29
C GLY A 113 8.37 -1.82 7.01
N ILE A 114 9.22 -2.72 6.52
CA ILE A 114 10.59 -2.89 7.01
C ILE A 114 11.54 -2.29 5.97
N LEU A 115 12.35 -1.34 6.39
CA LEU A 115 13.36 -0.69 5.56
C LEU A 115 14.74 -1.11 6.06
N VAL A 116 15.51 -1.74 5.19
CA VAL A 116 16.87 -2.20 5.49
C VAL A 116 17.86 -1.20 4.92
N PHE A 117 18.64 -0.59 5.79
CA PHE A 117 19.73 0.31 5.44
C PHE A 117 21.08 -0.37 5.75
N ARG A 118 22.19 0.28 5.42
CA ARG A 118 23.51 -0.28 5.63
C ARG A 118 23.89 -0.44 7.12
N THR A 119 23.44 0.47 7.98
CA THR A 119 23.80 0.53 9.40
C THR A 119 22.62 0.45 10.34
N ASN A 120 21.41 0.33 9.81
CA ASN A 120 20.20 0.22 10.61
C ASN A 120 19.07 -0.48 9.85
N ILE A 121 18.09 -0.94 10.59
CA ILE A 121 16.82 -1.42 10.09
C ILE A 121 15.71 -0.63 10.75
N GLN A 122 14.72 -0.24 9.98
CA GLN A 122 13.60 0.55 10.44
C GLN A 122 12.28 -0.17 10.17
N ALA A 123 11.39 -0.17 11.14
CA ALA A 123 10.00 -0.59 10.96
C ALA A 123 9.07 0.62 11.00
N VAL A 124 8.08 0.60 10.13
CA VAL A 124 7.03 1.64 10.04
C VAL A 124 5.67 0.97 10.07
N LEU A 125 4.82 1.36 11.01
CA LEU A 125 3.41 0.98 11.05
C LEU A 125 2.60 2.07 10.37
N CYS A 126 1.86 1.73 9.33
CA CYS A 126 1.05 2.70 8.59
C CYS A 126 -0.32 2.14 8.18
N SER A 127 -1.26 3.05 7.95
CA SER A 127 -2.55 2.75 7.34
C SER A 127 -2.40 2.43 5.85
N LEU A 128 -3.48 1.97 5.23
CA LEU A 128 -3.51 1.65 3.80
C LEU A 128 -3.46 2.90 2.90
N ASP A 129 -3.71 4.09 3.45
CA ASP A 129 -3.52 5.40 2.80
C ASP A 129 -2.19 6.07 3.19
N MET A 130 -1.25 5.28 3.75
CA MET A 130 0.12 5.66 4.07
C MET A 130 0.28 6.69 5.19
N GLN A 131 -0.69 6.82 6.09
CA GLN A 131 -0.48 7.57 7.32
C GLN A 131 0.39 6.75 8.28
N VAL A 132 1.51 7.32 8.71
CA VAL A 132 2.45 6.68 9.62
C VAL A 132 1.98 6.88 11.06
N PHE A 133 1.82 5.78 11.81
CA PHE A 133 1.44 5.78 13.22
C PHE A 133 2.65 5.62 14.14
N ARG A 134 3.59 4.74 13.76
CA ARG A 134 4.75 4.41 14.56
C ARG A 134 5.95 4.12 13.68
N THR A 135 7.12 4.52 14.14
CA THR A 135 8.40 4.19 13.51
C THR A 135 9.37 3.76 14.59
N GLU A 136 10.07 2.65 14.37
CA GLU A 136 11.14 2.18 15.23
C GLU A 136 12.37 1.86 14.40
N THR A 137 13.55 2.04 15.01
CA THR A 137 14.84 1.80 14.36
C THR A 137 15.73 1.01 15.29
N ILE A 138 16.41 0.01 14.74
CA ILE A 138 17.51 -0.71 15.41
C ILE A 138 18.77 -0.42 14.61
N GLU A 139 19.77 0.12 15.28
CA GLU A 139 21.09 0.34 14.69
C GLU A 139 22.00 -0.86 14.94
N PHE A 140 22.86 -1.17 13.99
CA PHE A 140 23.88 -2.23 14.08
C PHE A 140 25.17 -1.78 13.41
N GLY A 141 26.31 -2.32 13.89
CA GLY A 141 27.62 -1.94 13.37
C GLY A 141 27.93 -2.62 12.04
N GLU A 142 27.82 -3.94 11.98
CA GLU A 142 28.07 -4.75 10.79
C GLU A 142 26.82 -5.53 10.42
N LEU A 143 26.45 -5.47 9.14
CA LEU A 143 25.29 -6.17 8.62
C LEU A 143 25.64 -7.60 8.26
N THR A 144 25.11 -8.56 9.02
CA THR A 144 25.08 -9.98 8.65
C THR A 144 23.64 -10.43 8.42
N GLY A 145 23.46 -11.52 7.67
CA GLY A 145 22.12 -12.04 7.41
C GLY A 145 21.36 -12.41 8.69
N ASP A 146 22.05 -12.98 9.67
CA ASP A 146 21.44 -13.38 10.95
C ASP A 146 21.02 -12.17 11.78
N ILE A 147 21.87 -11.15 11.88
CA ILE A 147 21.55 -9.88 12.56
C ILE A 147 20.36 -9.22 11.92
N LEU A 148 20.30 -9.18 10.58
CA LEU A 148 19.19 -8.59 9.85
C LEU A 148 17.88 -9.31 10.15
N ILE A 149 17.86 -10.65 10.06
CA ILE A 149 16.67 -11.45 10.29
C ILE A 149 16.18 -11.31 11.74
N GLN A 150 17.07 -11.39 12.70
CA GLN A 150 16.74 -11.25 14.12
C GLN A 150 16.13 -9.87 14.42
N ASN A 151 16.75 -8.79 13.95
CA ASN A 151 16.26 -7.43 14.15
C ASN A 151 14.93 -7.18 13.41
N ALA A 152 14.74 -7.77 12.23
CA ALA A 152 13.48 -7.68 11.51
C ALA A 152 12.33 -8.33 12.29
N PHE A 153 12.53 -9.52 12.84
CA PHE A 153 11.52 -10.17 13.67
C PHE A 153 11.24 -9.38 14.95
N GLU A 154 12.27 -8.89 15.63
CA GLU A 154 12.11 -8.07 16.82
C GLU A 154 11.28 -6.81 16.56
N LEU A 155 11.54 -6.11 15.47
CA LEU A 155 10.75 -4.92 15.08
C LEU A 155 9.30 -5.27 14.74
N VAL A 156 9.08 -6.37 14.02
CA VAL A 156 7.73 -6.84 13.72
C VAL A 156 6.96 -7.18 14.99
N ASP A 157 7.58 -7.92 15.91
CA ASP A 157 6.95 -8.30 17.17
C ASP A 157 6.55 -7.05 17.98
N ARG A 158 7.45 -6.07 18.11
CA ARG A 158 7.16 -4.79 18.78
C ARG A 158 6.01 -4.03 18.12
N MET A 159 5.94 -4.00 16.78
CA MET A 159 4.83 -3.36 16.06
C MET A 159 3.50 -4.09 16.28
N MET A 160 3.54 -5.42 16.39
CA MET A 160 2.37 -6.26 16.61
C MET A 160 1.90 -6.34 18.07
N GLU A 161 2.65 -5.82 19.04
CA GLU A 161 2.19 -5.76 20.43
C GLU A 161 0.94 -4.90 20.58
N GLU A 162 0.91 -3.76 19.93
CA GLU A 162 -0.17 -2.76 20.04
C GLU A 162 -1.22 -2.88 18.93
N GLU A 163 -0.83 -3.43 17.77
CA GLU A 163 -1.71 -3.54 16.61
C GLU A 163 -1.79 -5.00 16.10
N LYS A 164 -2.97 -5.58 16.23
CA LYS A 164 -3.22 -6.99 15.81
C LYS A 164 -3.84 -7.09 14.41
N ASN A 165 -4.46 -6.01 13.93
CA ASN A 165 -5.12 -6.00 12.63
C ASN A 165 -4.14 -5.61 11.52
N ILE A 166 -3.17 -6.50 11.24
CA ILE A 166 -2.13 -6.30 10.23
C ILE A 166 -2.50 -7.07 8.96
N LEU A 167 -2.57 -6.37 7.83
CA LEU A 167 -2.83 -6.95 6.51
C LEU A 167 -1.61 -7.69 5.97
N GLY A 168 -0.42 -7.18 6.23
CA GLY A 168 0.82 -7.76 5.72
C GLY A 168 2.04 -6.93 6.05
N ILE A 169 3.20 -7.51 5.70
CA ILE A 169 4.53 -6.91 5.93
C ILE A 169 5.20 -6.74 4.58
N GLY A 170 5.69 -5.54 4.30
CA GLY A 170 6.52 -5.23 3.14
C GLY A 170 7.96 -5.01 3.56
N ILE A 171 8.92 -5.51 2.77
CA ILE A 171 10.35 -5.29 3.03
C ILE A 171 10.96 -4.56 1.85
N ALA A 172 11.65 -3.45 2.14
CA ALA A 172 12.46 -2.71 1.19
C ALA A 172 13.92 -2.74 1.65
N SER A 173 14.84 -2.95 0.70
CA SER A 173 16.27 -2.96 0.97
C SER A 173 17.02 -2.04 0.02
N ILE A 174 18.20 -1.58 0.44
CA ILE A 174 19.12 -0.89 -0.43
C ILE A 174 19.84 -1.91 -1.32
N GLY A 175 19.98 -1.59 -2.61
CA GLY A 175 20.68 -2.41 -3.59
C GLY A 175 19.74 -3.22 -4.49
N PRO A 176 20.27 -3.77 -5.58
CA PRO A 176 19.50 -4.60 -6.50
C PRO A 176 19.11 -5.92 -5.84
N VAL A 177 17.88 -6.36 -6.08
CA VAL A 177 17.35 -7.62 -5.56
C VAL A 177 17.12 -8.60 -6.70
N ASP A 178 17.67 -9.79 -6.60
CA ASP A 178 17.27 -10.92 -7.43
C ASP A 178 15.97 -11.51 -6.87
N ILE A 179 14.85 -11.06 -7.43
CA ILE A 179 13.50 -11.47 -6.99
C ILE A 179 13.28 -12.98 -7.17
N ARG A 180 13.95 -13.62 -8.16
CA ARG A 180 13.75 -15.04 -8.45
C ARG A 180 14.38 -15.92 -7.37
N ASN A 181 15.54 -15.52 -6.89
CA ASN A 181 16.30 -16.26 -5.88
C ASN A 181 16.15 -15.68 -4.47
N GLY A 182 15.48 -14.52 -4.30
CA GLY A 182 15.30 -13.86 -3.03
C GLY A 182 16.60 -13.33 -2.41
N ILE A 183 17.56 -12.90 -3.25
CA ILE A 183 18.90 -12.48 -2.83
C ILE A 183 19.08 -10.99 -3.09
N ILE A 184 19.64 -10.28 -2.09
CA ILE A 184 20.13 -8.91 -2.27
C ILE A 184 21.52 -8.99 -2.89
N LEU A 185 21.70 -8.37 -4.07
CA LEU A 185 22.96 -8.37 -4.79
C LEU A 185 23.80 -7.16 -4.36
N ASN A 186 24.98 -7.41 -3.78
CA ASN A 186 25.97 -6.40 -3.39
C ASN A 186 25.34 -5.20 -2.65
N PRO A 187 24.97 -5.37 -1.38
CA PRO A 187 24.45 -4.28 -0.55
C PRO A 187 25.51 -3.19 -0.30
#